data_145a3f7f81c7278d430ced1f08202eff
#
_entry.id   145a3f7f81c7278d430ced1f08202eff
#
_cell.length_a   1.000
_cell.length_b   1.000
_cell.length_c   1.000
_cell.angle_alpha   90.00
_cell.angle_beta   90.00
_cell.angle_gamma   90.00
#
_symmetry.space_group_name_H-M   'P 1'
#
loop_
_entity.id
_entity.type
_entity.pdbx_description
1 polymer ?
#
loop_
_entity_poly.entity_id
_entity_poly.type
_entity_poly.pdbx_seq_one_letter_code
_entity_poly.pdbx_strand_id
1 'polypeptide(L)'
;IFSNRLYGTIPRLPERYPFTTVYFEKLFGGELGYELAYTDNRETSFLGIGYDADRLSRVDLPRPDGFDAPSGLNVSLGWADESFTVYDHTRPMVFRNSGRFSAEDIQGVIEAQVGPSTQPLGLQLTDDERSIQVANGTFSDIVNFGPETAGWSWIIWLAVIQGLGLVVMPIGYVLFRPLPNRGYLLHKPL
;
A
#
# COMPACT_ATOMS: atom_id res chain seq x y z
N ILE A 1 -9.29 -13.37 0.14
CA ILE A 1 -8.00 -12.66 0.28
C ILE A 1 -8.16 -11.68 1.42
N PHE A 2 -7.26 -11.72 2.38
CA PHE A 2 -7.41 -10.89 3.58
C PHE A 2 -6.63 -9.57 3.49
N SER A 3 -5.46 -9.57 2.90
CA SER A 3 -4.62 -8.37 2.76
C SER A 3 -3.90 -8.35 1.41
N ASN A 4 -3.27 -7.22 1.08
CA ASN A 4 -2.52 -7.08 -0.16
C ASN A 4 -1.11 -7.69 -0.14
N ARG A 5 -0.71 -8.35 0.94
CA ARG A 5 0.65 -8.88 1.08
C ARG A 5 1.08 -9.77 -0.08
N LEU A 6 0.20 -10.66 -0.54
CA LEU A 6 0.54 -11.58 -1.62
C LEU A 6 0.43 -10.93 -2.99
N TYR A 7 -0.71 -10.31 -3.29
CA TYR A 7 -0.95 -9.72 -4.61
C TYR A 7 -0.22 -8.38 -4.81
N GLY A 8 0.18 -7.71 -3.75
CA GLY A 8 0.95 -6.47 -3.82
C GLY A 8 2.47 -6.68 -3.90
N THR A 9 2.96 -7.89 -3.67
CA THR A 9 4.39 -8.19 -3.61
C THR A 9 4.83 -9.16 -4.69
N ILE A 10 4.18 -10.32 -4.79
CA ILE A 10 4.61 -11.41 -5.68
C ILE A 10 4.54 -11.02 -7.17
N PRO A 11 3.48 -10.38 -7.69
CA PRO A 11 3.40 -10.01 -9.10
C PRO A 11 4.44 -9.00 -9.59
N ARG A 12 5.21 -8.41 -8.68
CA ARG A 12 6.35 -7.53 -9.02
C ARG A 12 7.51 -8.28 -9.65
N LEU A 13 7.57 -9.59 -9.48
CA LEU A 13 8.56 -10.48 -10.08
C LEU A 13 7.86 -11.59 -10.90
N PRO A 14 7.24 -11.23 -12.03
CA PRO A 14 6.46 -12.18 -12.82
C PRO A 14 7.29 -13.35 -13.37
N GLU A 15 8.55 -13.11 -13.70
CA GLU A 15 9.45 -14.16 -14.18
C GLU A 15 9.77 -15.19 -13.10
N ARG A 16 9.81 -14.75 -11.84
CA ARG A 16 10.06 -15.62 -10.69
C ARG A 16 8.83 -16.36 -10.22
N TYR A 17 7.67 -15.72 -10.30
CA TYR A 17 6.40 -16.26 -9.82
C TYR A 17 5.32 -16.21 -10.91
N PRO A 18 5.57 -16.78 -12.10
CA PRO A 18 4.68 -16.63 -13.24
C PRO A 18 3.27 -17.16 -12.94
N PHE A 19 3.16 -18.31 -12.30
CA PHE A 19 1.88 -18.92 -11.96
C PHE A 19 1.04 -18.04 -11.02
N THR A 20 1.65 -17.53 -9.96
CA THR A 20 0.95 -16.69 -8.98
C THR A 20 0.59 -15.33 -9.55
N THR A 21 1.44 -14.77 -10.40
CA THR A 21 1.17 -13.51 -11.09
C THR A 21 -0.05 -13.63 -11.99
N VAL A 22 -0.05 -14.63 -12.86
CA VAL A 22 -1.18 -14.91 -13.77
C VAL A 22 -2.46 -15.25 -12.98
N TYR A 23 -2.33 -15.98 -11.87
CA TYR A 23 -3.47 -16.26 -11.00
C TYR A 23 -4.15 -14.98 -10.49
N PHE A 24 -3.39 -14.02 -9.95
CA PHE A 24 -3.96 -12.78 -9.48
C PHE A 24 -4.48 -11.88 -10.61
N GLU A 25 -3.76 -11.82 -11.73
CA GLU A 25 -4.20 -11.10 -12.92
C GLU A 25 -5.58 -11.60 -13.39
N LYS A 26 -5.71 -12.91 -13.58
CA LYS A 26 -6.95 -13.55 -14.03
C LYS A 26 -8.06 -13.50 -12.99
N LEU A 27 -7.74 -13.63 -11.71
CA LEU A 27 -8.72 -13.53 -10.63
C LEU A 27 -9.32 -12.12 -10.58
N PHE A 28 -8.48 -11.10 -10.63
CA PHE A 28 -8.91 -9.71 -10.55
C PHE A 28 -9.55 -9.22 -11.85
N GLY A 29 -9.15 -9.79 -13.00
CA GLY A 29 -9.78 -9.57 -14.28
C GLY A 29 -11.11 -10.32 -14.47
N GLY A 30 -11.53 -11.16 -13.51
CA GLY A 30 -12.78 -11.92 -13.59
C GLY A 30 -12.73 -13.15 -14.50
N GLU A 31 -11.57 -13.48 -15.05
CA GLU A 31 -11.41 -14.55 -16.03
C GLU A 31 -11.39 -15.97 -15.43
N LEU A 32 -11.30 -16.09 -14.10
CA LEU A 32 -11.36 -17.36 -13.39
C LEU A 32 -12.78 -17.75 -12.94
N GLY A 33 -13.81 -17.05 -13.45
CA GLY A 33 -15.20 -17.31 -13.05
C GLY A 33 -15.53 -16.88 -11.62
N TYR A 34 -14.68 -16.06 -11.01
CA TYR A 34 -14.90 -15.46 -9.70
C TYR A 34 -15.31 -14.00 -9.83
N GLU A 35 -16.29 -13.62 -9.04
CA GLU A 35 -16.74 -12.23 -8.86
C GLU A 35 -16.41 -11.75 -7.45
N LEU A 36 -16.02 -10.49 -7.31
CA LEU A 36 -15.85 -9.87 -6.02
C LEU A 36 -17.22 -9.68 -5.35
N ALA A 37 -17.54 -10.56 -4.40
CA ALA A 37 -18.82 -10.56 -3.69
C ALA A 37 -18.86 -9.56 -2.54
N TYR A 38 -17.69 -9.27 -1.92
CA TYR A 38 -17.59 -8.35 -0.80
C TYR A 38 -16.16 -7.82 -0.70
N THR A 39 -16.04 -6.54 -0.43
CA THR A 39 -14.81 -5.90 0.04
C THR A 39 -15.15 -4.82 1.06
N ASP A 40 -14.28 -4.59 2.01
CA ASP A 40 -14.43 -3.49 2.95
C ASP A 40 -13.86 -2.21 2.32
N ASN A 41 -14.75 -1.29 1.95
CA ASN A 41 -14.40 0.00 1.33
C ASN A 41 -14.21 1.13 2.35
N ARG A 42 -14.22 0.80 3.66
CA ARG A 42 -13.98 1.81 4.69
C ARG A 42 -12.51 2.22 4.68
N GLU A 43 -12.26 3.39 4.15
CA GLU A 43 -10.95 4.01 4.19
C GLU A 43 -10.86 5.00 5.36
N THR A 44 -9.63 5.27 5.79
CA THR A 44 -9.39 6.26 6.85
C THR A 44 -9.86 7.62 6.39
N SER A 45 -10.64 8.33 7.21
CA SER A 45 -11.09 9.67 6.90
C SER A 45 -10.91 10.62 8.07
N PHE A 46 -10.62 11.86 7.76
CA PHE A 46 -10.50 12.94 8.75
C PHE A 46 -11.22 14.19 8.25
N LEU A 47 -12.12 14.73 9.05
CA LEU A 47 -12.94 15.90 8.70
C LEU A 47 -13.68 15.78 7.36
N GLY A 48 -14.13 14.59 7.02
CA GLY A 48 -14.86 14.34 5.76
C GLY A 48 -13.98 14.17 4.52
N ILE A 49 -12.65 14.18 4.68
CA ILE A 49 -11.69 13.90 3.63
C ILE A 49 -11.19 12.47 3.83
N GLY A 50 -11.41 11.61 2.84
CA GLY A 50 -10.91 10.24 2.83
C GLY A 50 -9.46 10.16 2.38
N TYR A 51 -8.73 9.18 2.90
CA TYR A 51 -7.42 8.79 2.40
C TYR A 51 -7.56 7.52 1.57
N ASP A 52 -7.27 7.60 0.27
CA ASP A 52 -7.26 6.45 -0.63
C ASP A 52 -5.84 5.86 -0.68
N ALA A 53 -5.69 4.69 -0.09
CA ALA A 53 -4.45 3.93 -0.14
C ALA A 53 -4.40 3.13 -1.44
N ASP A 54 -3.58 3.56 -2.39
CA ASP A 54 -3.36 2.78 -3.61
C ASP A 54 -2.69 1.43 -3.29
N ARG A 55 -3.36 0.34 -3.65
CA ARG A 55 -2.95 -1.02 -3.33
C ARG A 55 -2.59 -1.86 -4.56
N LEU A 56 -2.84 -1.35 -5.75
CA LEU A 56 -2.76 -2.12 -7.00
C LEU A 56 -1.80 -1.53 -8.03
N SER A 57 -1.54 -0.21 -8.04
CA SER A 57 -0.78 0.44 -9.10
C SER A 57 0.67 -0.06 -9.26
N ARG A 58 1.27 -0.56 -8.18
CA ARG A 58 2.66 -1.06 -8.23
C ARG A 58 2.83 -2.39 -8.92
N VAL A 59 1.76 -3.15 -9.05
CA VAL A 59 1.82 -4.53 -9.53
C VAL A 59 1.10 -4.71 -10.86
N ASP A 60 0.60 -3.59 -11.41
CA ASP A 60 -0.11 -3.53 -12.70
C ASP A 60 -1.25 -4.56 -12.83
N LEU A 61 -1.85 -4.90 -11.69
CA LEU A 61 -2.99 -5.80 -11.65
C LEU A 61 -4.28 -5.08 -12.03
N PRO A 62 -5.18 -5.75 -12.74
CA PRO A 62 -6.50 -5.20 -13.02
C PRO A 62 -7.24 -4.91 -11.71
N ARG A 63 -8.10 -3.90 -11.74
CA ARG A 63 -8.94 -3.57 -10.60
C ARG A 63 -10.21 -4.43 -10.68
N PRO A 64 -10.49 -5.26 -9.66
CA PRO A 64 -11.73 -6.04 -9.65
C PRO A 64 -12.97 -5.12 -9.68
N ASP A 65 -14.02 -5.55 -10.36
CA ASP A 65 -15.29 -4.84 -10.33
C ASP A 65 -15.81 -4.72 -8.88
N GLY A 66 -16.22 -3.52 -8.50
CA GLY A 66 -16.63 -3.22 -7.12
C GLY A 66 -15.49 -2.92 -6.14
N PHE A 67 -14.25 -2.89 -6.61
CA PHE A 67 -13.10 -2.43 -5.84
C PHE A 67 -12.88 -0.92 -6.06
N ASP A 68 -13.89 -0.13 -5.77
CA ASP A 68 -13.83 1.31 -5.97
C ASP A 68 -13.35 2.05 -4.72
N ALA A 69 -12.81 3.24 -4.94
CA ALA A 69 -12.54 4.17 -3.86
C ALA A 69 -13.86 4.61 -3.20
N PRO A 70 -13.84 4.94 -1.90
CA PRO A 70 -15.01 5.48 -1.23
C PRO A 70 -15.55 6.74 -1.94
N SER A 71 -16.86 6.93 -1.92
CA SER A 71 -17.47 8.14 -2.46
C SER A 71 -17.12 9.35 -1.60
N GLY A 72 -16.77 10.48 -2.21
CA GLY A 72 -16.47 11.73 -1.51
C GLY A 72 -15.14 12.35 -1.92
N LEU A 73 -14.69 13.32 -1.14
CA LEU A 73 -13.39 13.94 -1.34
C LEU A 73 -12.31 13.01 -0.78
N ASN A 74 -11.50 12.44 -1.67
CA ASN A 74 -10.40 11.56 -1.32
C ASN A 74 -9.07 12.16 -1.74
N VAL A 75 -8.06 11.99 -0.89
CA VAL A 75 -6.67 12.33 -1.18
C VAL A 75 -5.89 11.03 -1.33
N SER A 76 -5.31 10.84 -2.50
CA SER A 76 -4.37 9.75 -2.75
C SER A 76 -2.95 10.28 -2.64
N LEU A 77 -2.17 9.71 -1.74
CA LEU A 77 -0.74 9.98 -1.59
C LEU A 77 0.11 8.93 -2.32
N GLY A 78 -0.53 8.16 -3.19
CA GLY A 78 0.08 7.08 -3.92
C GLY A 78 0.08 5.76 -3.13
N TRP A 79 1.07 4.94 -3.37
CA TRP A 79 1.19 3.63 -2.74
C TRP A 79 1.41 3.76 -1.23
N ALA A 80 0.52 3.16 -0.46
CA ALA A 80 0.66 3.13 0.99
C ALA A 80 1.63 2.02 1.43
N ASP A 81 2.31 2.27 2.53
CA ASP A 81 3.25 1.33 3.14
C ASP A 81 2.60 -0.01 3.49
N GLU A 82 3.41 -1.08 3.45
CA GLU A 82 2.95 -2.43 3.77
C GLU A 82 2.44 -2.54 5.21
N SER A 83 3.03 -1.83 6.15
CA SER A 83 2.57 -1.82 7.54
C SER A 83 1.14 -1.31 7.64
N PHE A 84 0.82 -0.26 6.91
CA PHE A 84 -0.53 0.30 6.84
C PHE A 84 -1.51 -0.66 6.15
N THR A 85 -1.16 -1.15 4.96
CA THR A 85 -2.10 -1.91 4.11
C THR A 85 -2.28 -3.37 4.50
N VAL A 86 -1.29 -3.95 5.20
CA VAL A 86 -1.32 -5.36 5.60
C VAL A 86 -1.77 -5.55 7.05
N TYR A 87 -1.38 -4.64 7.95
CA TYR A 87 -1.60 -4.81 9.38
C TYR A 87 -2.67 -3.89 9.94
N ASP A 88 -2.60 -2.59 9.66
CA ASP A 88 -3.47 -1.62 10.31
C ASP A 88 -4.80 -1.45 9.55
N HIS A 89 -4.76 -1.37 8.23
CA HIS A 89 -5.92 -1.10 7.39
C HIS A 89 -6.03 -2.15 6.28
N THR A 90 -6.20 -3.40 6.67
CA THR A 90 -6.43 -4.49 5.72
C THR A 90 -7.74 -4.26 4.98
N ARG A 91 -7.74 -4.58 3.68
CA ARG A 91 -8.94 -4.56 2.86
C ARG A 91 -9.28 -5.98 2.41
N PRO A 92 -10.10 -6.70 3.19
CA PRO A 92 -10.46 -8.06 2.84
C PRO A 92 -11.33 -8.08 1.58
N MET A 93 -11.08 -9.06 0.74
CA MET A 93 -11.86 -9.35 -0.46
C MET A 93 -12.39 -10.77 -0.38
N VAL A 94 -13.67 -10.92 -0.60
CA VAL A 94 -14.34 -12.23 -0.69
C VAL A 94 -14.79 -12.41 -2.13
N PHE A 95 -14.25 -13.42 -2.78
CA PHE A 95 -14.64 -13.81 -4.14
C PHE A 95 -15.60 -14.99 -4.09
N ARG A 96 -16.61 -14.95 -4.92
CA ARG A 96 -17.58 -16.03 -5.11
C ARG A 96 -17.38 -16.66 -6.49
N ASN A 97 -17.29 -17.98 -6.55
CA ASN A 97 -17.23 -18.71 -7.81
C ASN A 97 -18.62 -18.72 -8.46
N SER A 98 -18.92 -17.66 -9.23
CA SER A 98 -20.19 -17.52 -9.97
C SER A 98 -20.16 -18.27 -11.29
N GLY A 99 -18.98 -18.41 -11.90
CA GLY A 99 -18.78 -19.16 -13.13
C GLY A 99 -18.77 -20.67 -12.94
N ARG A 100 -18.79 -21.16 -11.70
CA ARG A 100 -18.75 -22.59 -11.35
C ARG A 100 -17.55 -23.35 -11.94
N PHE A 101 -16.42 -22.64 -12.07
CA PHE A 101 -15.19 -23.26 -12.56
C PHE A 101 -14.70 -24.30 -11.55
N SER A 102 -14.26 -25.44 -12.09
CA SER A 102 -13.56 -26.45 -11.31
C SER A 102 -12.10 -26.05 -11.08
N ALA A 103 -11.40 -26.78 -10.23
CA ALA A 103 -9.96 -26.57 -10.03
C ALA A 103 -9.17 -26.83 -11.34
N GLU A 104 -9.60 -27.80 -12.12
CA GLU A 104 -9.00 -28.16 -13.39
C GLU A 104 -9.19 -27.05 -14.43
N ASP A 105 -10.38 -26.43 -14.49
CA ASP A 105 -10.65 -25.29 -15.37
C ASP A 105 -9.72 -24.11 -15.05
N ILE A 106 -9.59 -23.78 -13.76
CA ILE A 106 -8.73 -22.70 -13.29
C ILE A 106 -7.26 -23.00 -13.62
N GLN A 107 -6.80 -24.22 -13.33
CA GLN A 107 -5.46 -24.64 -13.65
C GLN A 107 -5.17 -24.55 -15.15
N GLY A 108 -6.11 -25.01 -15.98
CA GLY A 108 -5.98 -24.93 -17.44
C GLY A 108 -5.85 -23.51 -17.97
N VAL A 109 -6.63 -22.56 -17.42
CA VAL A 109 -6.53 -21.13 -17.80
C VAL A 109 -5.15 -20.56 -17.44
N ILE A 110 -4.62 -20.90 -16.28
CA ILE A 110 -3.33 -20.39 -15.83
C ILE A 110 -2.17 -21.02 -16.61
N GLU A 111 -2.18 -22.34 -16.78
CA GLU A 111 -1.14 -23.08 -17.51
C GLU A 111 -1.05 -22.68 -18.98
N ALA A 112 -2.17 -22.34 -19.61
CA ALA A 112 -2.20 -21.88 -20.99
C ALA A 112 -1.41 -20.56 -21.19
N GLN A 113 -1.31 -19.73 -20.16
CA GLN A 113 -0.58 -18.45 -20.23
C GLN A 113 0.85 -18.56 -19.72
N VAL A 114 1.09 -19.35 -18.68
CA VAL A 114 2.43 -19.47 -18.07
C VAL A 114 3.39 -20.28 -18.94
N GLY A 115 2.88 -21.27 -19.67
CA GLY A 115 3.72 -22.23 -20.38
C GLY A 115 4.53 -23.14 -19.42
N PRO A 116 5.34 -24.05 -19.95
CA PRO A 116 6.16 -24.91 -19.12
C PRO A 116 7.33 -24.10 -18.51
N SER A 117 7.29 -23.92 -17.20
CA SER A 117 8.38 -23.28 -16.44
C SER A 117 9.60 -24.21 -16.42
N THR A 118 10.72 -23.80 -17.03
CA THR A 118 11.91 -24.64 -17.21
C THR A 118 13.12 -24.21 -16.37
N GLN A 119 13.06 -23.14 -15.60
CA GLN A 119 14.20 -22.70 -14.83
C GLN A 119 14.07 -22.98 -13.33
N PRO A 120 15.04 -23.70 -12.72
CA PRO A 120 15.12 -23.81 -11.28
C PRO A 120 15.50 -22.44 -10.71
N LEU A 121 14.57 -21.82 -10.03
CA LEU A 121 14.80 -20.54 -9.36
C LEU A 121 15.71 -20.76 -8.14
N GLY A 122 16.80 -20.02 -8.06
CA GLY A 122 17.64 -19.97 -6.88
C GLY A 122 16.87 -19.42 -5.67
N LEU A 123 17.32 -19.76 -4.46
CA LEU A 123 16.70 -19.23 -3.23
C LEU A 123 16.93 -17.73 -3.04
N GLN A 124 18.01 -17.20 -3.63
CA GLN A 124 18.35 -15.78 -3.55
C GLN A 124 17.84 -15.04 -4.79
N LEU A 125 17.46 -13.79 -4.59
CA LEU A 125 17.15 -12.88 -5.68
C LEU A 125 18.41 -12.58 -6.48
N THR A 126 18.30 -12.52 -7.79
CA THR A 126 19.33 -11.95 -8.66
C THR A 126 19.48 -10.46 -8.40
N ASP A 127 20.57 -9.85 -8.87
CA ASP A 127 20.77 -8.40 -8.71
C ASP A 127 19.69 -7.59 -9.46
N ASP A 128 19.22 -8.08 -10.57
CA ASP A 128 18.13 -7.46 -11.34
C ASP A 128 16.81 -7.55 -10.57
N GLU A 129 16.45 -8.72 -10.05
CA GLU A 129 15.26 -8.91 -9.23
C GLU A 129 15.32 -8.05 -7.95
N ARG A 130 16.50 -7.94 -7.34
CA ARG A 130 16.72 -7.07 -6.19
C ARG A 130 16.52 -5.61 -6.57
N SER A 131 17.02 -5.17 -7.71
CA SER A 131 16.86 -3.80 -8.19
C SER A 131 15.40 -3.46 -8.44
N ILE A 132 14.62 -4.38 -9.01
CA ILE A 132 13.17 -4.24 -9.21
C ILE A 132 12.45 -4.12 -7.86
N GLN A 133 12.81 -4.95 -6.88
CA GLN A 133 12.21 -4.89 -5.54
C GLN A 133 12.51 -3.56 -4.85
N VAL A 134 13.72 -3.05 -4.98
CA VAL A 134 14.11 -1.76 -4.41
C VAL A 134 13.43 -0.60 -5.16
N ALA A 135 13.43 -0.63 -6.50
CA ALA A 135 12.84 0.43 -7.31
C ALA A 135 11.31 0.57 -7.12
N ASN A 136 10.65 -0.53 -6.81
CA ASN A 136 9.21 -0.54 -6.51
C ASN A 136 8.85 -0.08 -5.09
N GLY A 137 9.81 0.46 -4.39
CA GLY A 137 9.62 1.14 -3.13
C GLY A 137 9.68 0.22 -1.93
N THR A 138 10.55 0.59 -1.04
CA THR A 138 10.57 0.14 0.34
C THR A 138 10.00 1.25 1.21
N PHE A 139 9.85 1.00 2.50
CA PHE A 139 9.46 2.02 3.47
C PHE A 139 10.29 3.31 3.36
N SER A 140 11.57 3.18 3.02
CA SER A 140 12.46 4.32 2.81
C SER A 140 12.04 5.25 1.67
N ASP A 141 11.29 4.77 0.68
CA ASP A 141 10.90 5.61 -0.47
C ASP A 141 9.73 6.55 -0.15
N ILE A 142 8.93 6.22 0.86
CA ILE A 142 7.86 7.11 1.34
C ILE A 142 8.47 8.33 2.04
N VAL A 143 9.63 8.15 2.67
CA VAL A 143 10.33 9.18 3.44
C VAL A 143 11.55 9.74 2.68
N ASN A 144 11.99 9.02 1.65
CA ASN A 144 13.19 9.39 0.89
C ASN A 144 12.81 10.28 -0.29
N PHE A 145 12.87 11.59 -0.07
CA PHE A 145 12.64 12.60 -1.12
C PHE A 145 13.69 12.58 -2.25
N GLY A 146 14.36 11.46 -2.45
CA GLY A 146 15.42 11.31 -3.42
C GLY A 146 16.77 11.85 -2.95
N PRO A 147 17.85 11.49 -3.64
CA PRO A 147 19.20 11.90 -3.25
C PRO A 147 19.42 13.42 -3.28
N GLU A 148 18.65 14.15 -4.11
CA GLU A 148 18.72 15.60 -4.20
C GLU A 148 18.17 16.32 -2.95
N THR A 149 17.22 15.71 -2.27
CA THR A 149 16.58 16.28 -1.08
C THR A 149 17.15 15.74 0.23
N ALA A 150 17.94 14.66 0.18
CA ALA A 150 18.55 14.06 1.38
C ALA A 150 19.38 15.06 2.19
N GLY A 151 20.07 15.97 1.52
CA GLY A 151 20.86 17.04 2.16
C GLY A 151 20.00 18.09 2.89
N TRP A 152 18.73 18.25 2.50
CA TRP A 152 17.81 19.24 3.05
C TRP A 152 16.80 18.62 4.03
N SER A 153 16.78 17.32 4.18
CA SER A 153 15.79 16.61 5.00
C SER A 153 15.79 17.08 6.46
N TRP A 154 16.93 17.40 7.03
CA TRP A 154 17.04 17.92 8.39
C TRP A 154 16.37 19.29 8.54
N ILE A 155 16.44 20.17 7.53
CA ILE A 155 15.77 21.47 7.54
C ILE A 155 14.26 21.28 7.47
N ILE A 156 13.79 20.36 6.59
CA ILE A 156 12.37 20.02 6.45
C ILE A 156 11.83 19.50 7.78
N TRP A 157 12.54 18.54 8.40
CA TRP A 157 12.16 18.00 9.70
C TRP A 157 12.17 19.06 10.80
N LEU A 158 13.17 19.93 10.81
CA LEU A 158 13.22 21.05 11.74
C LEU A 158 12.00 21.97 11.56
N ALA A 159 11.65 22.31 10.31
CA ALA A 159 10.49 23.14 10.01
C ALA A 159 9.18 22.48 10.45
N VAL A 160 9.03 21.16 10.24
CA VAL A 160 7.86 20.39 10.69
C VAL A 160 7.76 20.40 12.21
N ILE A 161 8.86 20.13 12.93
CA ILE A 161 8.88 20.15 14.40
C ILE A 161 8.54 21.54 14.94
N GLN A 162 9.09 22.58 14.35
CA GLN A 162 8.77 23.96 14.72
C GLN A 162 7.32 24.31 14.44
N GLY A 163 6.79 23.90 13.27
CA GLY A 163 5.39 24.09 12.90
C GLY A 163 4.45 23.42 13.87
N LEU A 164 4.71 22.16 14.22
CA LEU A 164 3.93 21.41 15.22
C LEU A 164 4.00 22.11 16.60
N GLY A 165 5.17 22.58 17.01
CA GLY A 165 5.34 23.33 18.23
C GLY A 165 4.49 24.61 18.26
N LEU A 166 4.43 25.35 17.15
CA LEU A 166 3.61 26.56 17.03
C LEU A 166 2.11 26.23 17.09
N VAL A 167 1.68 25.12 16.50
CA VAL A 167 0.26 24.65 16.54
C VAL A 167 -0.14 24.26 17.95
N VAL A 168 0.76 23.59 18.70
CA VAL A 168 0.48 23.12 20.07
C VAL A 168 0.63 24.25 21.10
N MET A 169 1.42 25.27 20.80
CA MET A 169 1.72 26.38 21.71
C MET A 169 0.46 27.07 22.31
N PRO A 170 -0.60 27.42 21.55
CA PRO A 170 -1.80 28.02 22.12
C PRO A 170 -2.50 27.12 23.14
N ILE A 171 -2.54 25.82 22.86
CA ILE A 171 -3.13 24.82 23.75
C ILE A 171 -2.32 24.72 25.03
N GLY A 172 -1.01 24.60 24.90
CA GLY A 172 -0.09 24.56 26.04
C GLY A 172 -0.16 25.83 26.89
N TYR A 173 -0.26 26.99 26.26
CA TYR A 173 -0.38 28.28 26.92
C TYR A 173 -1.65 28.40 27.80
N VAL A 174 -2.74 27.82 27.35
CA VAL A 174 -4.00 27.76 28.10
C VAL A 174 -3.94 26.70 29.20
N LEU A 175 -3.45 25.50 28.87
CA LEU A 175 -3.41 24.35 29.78
C LEU A 175 -2.47 24.60 30.97
N PHE A 176 -1.30 25.20 30.70
CA PHE A 176 -0.28 25.47 31.71
C PHE A 176 -0.38 26.86 32.32
N ARG A 177 -1.54 27.51 32.22
CA ARG A 177 -1.78 28.85 32.81
C ARG A 177 -1.41 28.99 34.27
N PRO A 178 -1.58 27.96 35.15
CA PRO A 178 -1.19 28.08 36.56
C PRO A 178 0.30 27.97 36.81
N LEU A 179 1.11 27.56 35.83
CA LEU A 179 2.55 27.44 36.01
C LEU A 179 3.30 28.74 35.77
N PRO A 180 4.45 28.98 36.48
CA PRO A 180 5.35 30.07 36.16
C PRO A 180 5.74 30.04 34.68
N ASN A 181 5.72 31.18 34.02
CA ASN A 181 5.95 31.32 32.59
C ASN A 181 4.98 30.49 31.69
N ARG A 182 3.82 30.08 32.27
CA ARG A 182 2.79 29.31 31.57
C ARG A 182 3.30 28.04 30.86
N GLY A 183 4.29 27.39 31.45
CA GLY A 183 4.90 26.20 30.92
C GLY A 183 5.64 26.36 29.59
N TYR A 184 6.10 27.59 29.27
CA TYR A 184 6.79 27.92 28.02
C TYR A 184 7.90 26.92 27.66
N LEU A 185 8.68 26.49 28.67
CA LEU A 185 9.74 25.49 28.45
C LEU A 185 9.26 24.10 28.10
N LEU A 186 7.99 23.77 28.39
CA LEU A 186 7.42 22.43 28.12
C LEU A 186 6.90 22.28 26.70
N HIS A 187 6.55 23.38 26.05
CA HIS A 187 6.02 23.36 24.69
C HIS A 187 6.84 24.18 23.70
N LYS A 188 7.98 24.68 24.13
CA LYS A 188 8.96 25.30 23.22
C LYS A 188 9.63 24.18 22.41
N PRO A 189 9.50 24.15 21.08
CA PRO A 189 10.31 23.27 20.25
C PRO A 189 11.77 23.62 20.41
N LEU A 190 12.63 22.62 20.33
CA LEU A 190 14.08 22.75 20.46
C LEU A 190 14.68 23.57 19.33
#